data_124a8c8aa4c7b7d1df4ad68ffa4c8e82
#
_entry.id   124a8c8aa4c7b7d1df4ad68ffa4c8e82
#
_cell.length_a   1.000
_cell.length_b   1.000
_cell.length_c   1.000
_cell.angle_alpha   90.00
_cell.angle_beta   90.00
_cell.angle_gamma   90.00
#
_symmetry.space_group_name_H-M   'P 1'
#
loop_
_entity.id
_entity.type
_entity.pdbx_description
1 polymer ?
#
loop_
_entity_poly.entity_id
_entity_poly.type
_entity_poly.pdbx_seq_one_letter_code
_entity_poly.pdbx_strand_id
1 'polypeptide(L)'
;MDRDEEVIEGRAFIGEELLQTPVAITVRKGIIRKIQEILPRKLPWITPALFNAHTHIADGVAMDIPLTGPLEDIVTPPSGLKHRILEQTPGEDLVRGMRATISAMEAAGIRGFADFREGGIPGVRALSKAASGLSCHPVILGREGGELVAHGAGISSARDVPGLEAVVAEVRKAGKMLAIHAGERDPGDVDAALTFAPDLLVHCTHATREQLRGISDEGIPIAVCPRSNWIFGVTDSARRPPLREMIDLGCRILIGTDNCMAVQPDLWREMSFISTVYGLDPATIFRAAVSGSALTGDPYFIREGLPANFLVIDPAPTNLWLSRDPLKTLVTRAGSSNIVKKVISS
;
A
#
# COMPACT_ATOMS: atom_id res chain seq x y z
N MET A 1 -10.60 32.66 17.64
CA MET A 1 -10.06 31.58 16.77
C MET A 1 -11.19 30.59 16.53
N ASP A 2 -11.50 30.34 15.28
CA ASP A 2 -12.50 29.36 14.90
C ASP A 2 -12.00 28.01 15.42
N ARG A 3 -12.80 27.27 16.21
CA ARG A 3 -12.37 26.03 16.90
C ARG A 3 -11.94 24.90 15.93
N ASP A 4 -12.13 25.12 14.63
CA ASP A 4 -11.87 24.17 13.57
C ASP A 4 -10.65 24.50 12.71
N GLU A 5 -9.83 25.49 13.08
CA GLU A 5 -8.66 25.90 12.31
C GLU A 5 -7.37 25.59 13.09
N GLU A 6 -6.45 24.92 12.42
CA GLU A 6 -5.14 24.57 12.93
C GLU A 6 -4.04 25.01 11.96
N VAL A 7 -2.93 25.55 12.50
CA VAL A 7 -1.74 25.90 11.73
C VAL A 7 -0.58 25.01 12.16
N ILE A 8 0.01 24.30 11.20
CA ILE A 8 1.15 23.40 11.42
C ILE A 8 2.36 23.94 10.68
N GLU A 9 3.44 24.22 11.41
CA GLU A 9 4.69 24.66 10.82
C GLU A 9 5.68 23.50 10.69
N GLY A 10 6.37 23.41 9.55
CA GLY A 10 7.34 22.36 9.29
C GLY A 10 8.08 22.55 7.97
N ARG A 11 9.09 21.71 7.74
CA ARG A 11 9.66 21.50 6.41
C ARG A 11 8.81 20.46 5.72
N ALA A 12 7.93 20.89 4.83
CA ALA A 12 6.99 20.00 4.16
C ALA A 12 7.51 19.49 2.83
N PHE A 13 7.07 18.28 2.46
CA PHE A 13 7.25 17.65 1.14
C PHE A 13 5.96 17.86 0.35
N ILE A 14 5.94 18.88 -0.51
CA ILE A 14 4.75 19.42 -1.16
C ILE A 14 4.59 18.82 -2.56
N GLY A 15 3.34 18.51 -2.91
CA GLY A 15 2.97 17.98 -4.23
C GLY A 15 3.50 16.58 -4.49
N GLU A 16 3.29 16.11 -5.70
CA GLU A 16 3.79 14.80 -6.17
C GLU A 16 5.31 14.81 -6.37
N GLU A 17 5.88 15.97 -6.63
CA GLU A 17 7.31 16.20 -6.76
C GLU A 17 8.04 16.17 -5.43
N LEU A 18 7.32 16.18 -4.31
CA LEU A 18 7.86 16.18 -2.95
C LEU A 18 8.85 17.34 -2.71
N LEU A 19 8.49 18.54 -3.19
CA LEU A 19 9.31 19.74 -3.04
C LEU A 19 9.48 20.09 -1.57
N GLN A 20 10.72 20.20 -1.11
CA GLN A 20 11.04 20.48 0.28
C GLN A 20 11.01 21.97 0.54
N THR A 21 10.03 22.44 1.33
CA THR A 21 9.86 23.88 1.63
C THR A 21 9.51 24.09 3.10
N PRO A 22 10.13 25.06 3.82
CA PRO A 22 9.66 25.47 5.13
C PRO A 22 8.33 26.23 4.99
N VAL A 23 7.27 25.71 5.63
CA VAL A 23 5.91 26.25 5.48
C VAL A 23 5.13 26.25 6.78
N ALA A 24 4.10 27.12 6.83
CA ALA A 24 2.96 27.04 7.71
C ALA A 24 1.76 26.52 6.89
N ILE A 25 1.21 25.38 7.28
CA ILE A 25 0.04 24.75 6.65
C ILE A 25 -1.18 25.07 7.50
N THR A 26 -2.16 25.77 6.95
CA THR A 26 -3.44 26.02 7.59
C THR A 26 -4.43 24.93 7.18
N VAL A 27 -4.93 24.19 8.16
CA VAL A 27 -5.97 23.18 7.99
C VAL A 27 -7.25 23.69 8.63
N ARG A 28 -8.37 23.62 7.90
CA ARG A 28 -9.69 23.97 8.42
C ARG A 28 -10.71 22.94 7.95
N LYS A 29 -11.44 22.36 8.91
CA LYS A 29 -12.41 21.27 8.66
C LYS A 29 -11.80 20.12 7.84
N GLY A 30 -10.62 19.67 8.22
CA GLY A 30 -9.93 18.57 7.57
C GLY A 30 -9.36 18.85 6.16
N ILE A 31 -9.47 20.10 5.66
CA ILE A 31 -8.95 20.49 4.33
C ILE A 31 -7.76 21.45 4.47
N ILE A 32 -6.74 21.25 3.66
CA ILE A 32 -5.59 22.16 3.54
C ILE A 32 -6.09 23.44 2.84
N ARG A 33 -6.15 24.55 3.56
CA ARG A 33 -6.67 25.83 3.06
C ARG A 33 -5.59 26.74 2.52
N LYS A 34 -4.41 26.66 3.14
CA LYS A 34 -3.29 27.54 2.76
C LYS A 34 -1.96 26.86 3.08
N ILE A 35 -1.02 27.01 2.17
CA ILE A 35 0.39 26.63 2.36
C ILE A 35 1.20 27.91 2.16
N GLN A 36 1.81 28.43 3.21
CA GLN A 36 2.56 29.66 3.16
C GLN A 36 4.02 29.40 3.52
N GLU A 37 4.94 29.83 2.68
CA GLU A 37 6.38 29.76 2.97
C GLU A 37 6.73 30.61 4.19
N ILE A 38 7.63 30.08 5.02
CA ILE A 38 8.14 30.73 6.22
C ILE A 38 9.66 30.72 6.19
N LEU A 39 10.27 31.54 7.05
CA LEU A 39 11.73 31.62 7.17
C LEU A 39 12.30 30.24 7.60
N PRO A 40 13.40 29.79 6.98
CA PRO A 40 14.08 28.56 7.35
C PRO A 40 14.54 28.59 8.81
N ARG A 41 14.18 27.57 9.60
CA ARG A 41 14.62 27.33 10.97
C ARG A 41 14.64 25.84 11.27
N LYS A 42 15.01 25.44 12.48
CA LYS A 42 14.84 24.05 12.92
C LYS A 42 13.33 23.75 13.03
N LEU A 43 12.84 22.91 12.17
CA LEU A 43 11.44 22.57 12.03
C LEU A 43 11.27 21.05 11.98
N PRO A 44 10.16 20.49 12.47
CA PRO A 44 9.79 19.12 12.16
C PRO A 44 9.60 18.94 10.65
N TRP A 45 9.60 17.70 10.20
CA TRP A 45 9.30 17.37 8.81
C TRP A 45 7.82 17.04 8.66
N ILE A 46 7.20 17.53 7.59
CA ILE A 46 5.80 17.25 7.27
C ILE A 46 5.78 16.45 5.98
N THR A 47 5.27 15.20 6.04
CA THR A 47 5.20 14.29 4.91
C THR A 47 3.76 13.89 4.63
N PRO A 48 3.37 13.58 3.39
CA PRO A 48 2.13 12.89 3.14
C PRO A 48 1.97 11.66 4.04
N ALA A 49 0.75 11.29 4.38
CA ALA A 49 0.45 10.01 4.99
C ALA A 49 0.70 8.89 3.97
N LEU A 50 0.97 7.67 4.47
CA LEU A 50 1.30 6.52 3.64
C LEU A 50 0.05 5.73 3.24
N PHE A 51 0.12 5.03 2.10
CA PHE A 51 -0.91 4.12 1.63
C PHE A 51 -0.29 2.77 1.25
N ASN A 52 -0.75 1.69 1.88
CA ASN A 52 -0.29 0.33 1.58
C ASN A 52 -1.11 -0.26 0.43
N ALA A 53 -0.52 -0.34 -0.74
CA ALA A 53 -1.24 -0.64 -1.99
C ALA A 53 -1.64 -2.11 -2.17
N HIS A 54 -1.16 -3.01 -1.30
CA HIS A 54 -1.53 -4.43 -1.33
C HIS A 54 -1.26 -5.12 0.00
N THR A 55 -2.29 -5.77 0.54
CA THR A 55 -2.23 -6.56 1.77
C THR A 55 -3.17 -7.77 1.74
N HIS A 56 -2.89 -8.72 2.66
CA HIS A 56 -3.77 -9.79 3.10
C HIS A 56 -3.81 -9.78 4.63
N ILE A 57 -4.51 -8.82 5.24
CA ILE A 57 -4.36 -8.58 6.69
C ILE A 57 -4.97 -9.65 7.60
N ALA A 58 -5.89 -10.49 7.10
CA ALA A 58 -6.44 -11.55 7.94
C ALA A 58 -5.44 -12.68 8.18
N ASP A 59 -4.48 -12.88 7.30
CA ASP A 59 -3.49 -13.94 7.49
C ASP A 59 -2.48 -13.64 8.62
N GLY A 60 -2.55 -12.44 9.20
CA GLY A 60 -1.84 -12.13 10.44
C GLY A 60 -2.17 -13.09 11.61
N VAL A 61 -3.30 -13.83 11.58
CA VAL A 61 -3.57 -14.91 12.54
C VAL A 61 -2.68 -16.14 12.33
N ALA A 62 -1.99 -16.20 11.19
CA ALA A 62 -1.07 -17.29 10.82
C ALA A 62 0.41 -16.87 10.99
N MET A 63 0.70 -15.85 11.83
CA MET A 63 2.09 -15.48 12.16
C MET A 63 2.85 -16.69 12.69
N ASP A 64 4.16 -16.70 12.40
CA ASP A 64 5.13 -17.68 12.92
C ASP A 64 4.90 -19.13 12.43
N ILE A 65 4.05 -19.34 11.43
CA ILE A 65 4.00 -20.66 10.78
C ILE A 65 5.25 -20.89 9.94
N PRO A 66 5.70 -22.15 9.81
CA PRO A 66 6.82 -22.47 8.93
C PRO A 66 6.52 -22.13 7.47
N LEU A 67 7.27 -21.21 6.89
CA LEU A 67 7.19 -20.83 5.48
C LEU A 67 8.15 -21.70 4.65
N THR A 68 7.96 -23.04 4.71
CA THR A 68 8.80 -24.01 4.04
C THR A 68 8.01 -24.75 2.97
N GLY A 69 8.59 -24.90 1.78
CA GLY A 69 7.96 -25.56 0.65
C GLY A 69 7.62 -24.60 -0.50
N PRO A 70 6.97 -25.08 -1.55
CA PRO A 70 6.52 -24.28 -2.67
C PRO A 70 5.50 -23.22 -2.24
N LEU A 71 5.49 -22.09 -2.92
CA LEU A 71 4.55 -20.98 -2.67
C LEU A 71 3.09 -21.45 -2.69
N GLU A 72 2.78 -22.37 -3.61
CA GLU A 72 1.44 -22.95 -3.79
C GLU A 72 0.94 -23.66 -2.52
N ASP A 73 1.81 -24.35 -1.81
CA ASP A 73 1.44 -25.08 -0.59
C ASP A 73 1.17 -24.13 0.60
N ILE A 74 1.68 -22.91 0.52
CA ILE A 74 1.59 -21.93 1.61
C ILE A 74 0.43 -20.95 1.39
N VAL A 75 0.33 -20.31 0.22
CA VAL A 75 -0.60 -19.18 0.01
C VAL A 75 -1.65 -19.37 -1.06
N THR A 76 -1.55 -20.39 -1.94
CA THR A 76 -2.47 -20.53 -3.08
C THR A 76 -3.84 -21.08 -2.66
N PRO A 77 -4.96 -20.44 -3.06
CA PRO A 77 -6.30 -20.97 -2.82
C PRO A 77 -6.54 -22.28 -3.62
N PRO A 78 -7.42 -23.18 -3.14
CA PRO A 78 -8.07 -23.17 -1.82
C PRO A 78 -7.26 -23.92 -0.76
N SER A 79 -6.23 -24.67 -1.14
CA SER A 79 -5.58 -25.70 -0.30
C SER A 79 -4.34 -25.22 0.45
N GLY A 80 -3.80 -24.05 0.14
CA GLY A 80 -2.62 -23.51 0.82
C GLY A 80 -2.80 -23.43 2.34
N LEU A 81 -1.71 -23.59 3.10
CA LEU A 81 -1.71 -23.60 4.56
C LEU A 81 -2.42 -22.38 5.16
N LYS A 82 -2.19 -21.21 4.55
CA LYS A 82 -2.87 -19.95 4.89
C LYS A 82 -4.39 -20.11 4.90
N HIS A 83 -4.98 -20.66 3.83
CA HIS A 83 -6.43 -20.79 3.68
C HIS A 83 -7.03 -21.73 4.71
N ARG A 84 -6.36 -22.85 5.01
CA ARG A 84 -6.78 -23.78 6.06
C ARG A 84 -6.79 -23.14 7.44
N ILE A 85 -5.79 -22.31 7.76
CA ILE A 85 -5.73 -21.57 9.03
C ILE A 85 -6.86 -20.55 9.10
N LEU A 86 -7.07 -19.78 8.04
CA LEU A 86 -8.14 -18.78 7.98
C LEU A 86 -9.53 -19.43 8.18
N GLU A 87 -9.78 -20.56 7.55
CA GLU A 87 -11.05 -21.31 7.66
C GLU A 87 -11.28 -21.84 9.08
N GLN A 88 -10.22 -22.30 9.76
CA GLN A 88 -10.28 -22.85 11.12
C GLN A 88 -10.31 -21.76 12.20
N THR A 89 -9.99 -20.51 11.87
CA THR A 89 -9.92 -19.40 12.84
C THR A 89 -11.34 -18.87 13.11
N PRO A 90 -11.77 -18.80 14.40
CA PRO A 90 -13.05 -18.21 14.74
C PRO A 90 -13.19 -16.78 14.19
N GLY A 91 -14.37 -16.43 13.65
CA GLY A 91 -14.59 -15.13 13.01
C GLY A 91 -14.32 -13.92 13.92
N GLU A 92 -14.54 -14.04 15.24
CA GLU A 92 -14.20 -12.98 16.20
C GLU A 92 -12.69 -12.80 16.35
N ASP A 93 -11.91 -13.87 16.29
CA ASP A 93 -10.45 -13.82 16.34
C ASP A 93 -9.87 -13.23 15.04
N LEU A 94 -10.46 -13.54 13.87
CA LEU A 94 -10.12 -12.88 12.61
C LEU A 94 -10.37 -11.36 12.69
N VAL A 95 -11.53 -10.93 13.18
CA VAL A 95 -11.86 -9.50 13.35
C VAL A 95 -10.87 -8.83 14.29
N ARG A 96 -10.57 -9.47 15.43
CA ARG A 96 -9.65 -8.95 16.44
C ARG A 96 -8.22 -8.87 15.91
N GLY A 97 -7.74 -9.88 15.18
CA GLY A 97 -6.43 -9.90 14.53
C GLY A 97 -6.29 -8.81 13.47
N MET A 98 -7.25 -8.71 12.56
CA MET A 98 -7.28 -7.65 11.54
C MET A 98 -7.30 -6.26 12.18
N ARG A 99 -8.12 -6.05 13.22
CA ARG A 99 -8.17 -4.75 13.91
C ARG A 99 -6.83 -4.38 14.54
N ALA A 100 -6.15 -5.33 15.18
CA ALA A 100 -4.81 -5.11 15.74
C ALA A 100 -3.80 -4.73 14.65
N THR A 101 -3.85 -5.40 13.49
CA THR A 101 -3.00 -5.10 12.32
C THR A 101 -3.29 -3.70 11.77
N ILE A 102 -4.57 -3.31 11.61
CA ILE A 102 -4.95 -1.97 11.15
C ILE A 102 -4.47 -0.90 12.15
N SER A 103 -4.63 -1.13 13.45
CA SER A 103 -4.15 -0.21 14.48
C SER A 103 -2.64 -0.02 14.44
N ALA A 104 -1.88 -1.09 14.16
CA ALA A 104 -0.43 -1.00 13.98
C ALA A 104 -0.04 -0.21 12.72
N MET A 105 -0.75 -0.41 11.61
CA MET A 105 -0.58 0.38 10.39
C MET A 105 -0.90 1.86 10.62
N GLU A 106 -2.00 2.15 11.31
CA GLU A 106 -2.37 3.52 11.69
C GLU A 106 -1.30 4.18 12.57
N ALA A 107 -0.75 3.45 13.54
CA ALA A 107 0.36 3.93 14.37
C ALA A 107 1.61 4.24 13.52
N ALA A 108 1.86 3.48 12.47
CA ALA A 108 2.95 3.70 11.52
C ALA A 108 2.68 4.81 10.49
N GLY A 109 1.57 5.53 10.58
CA GLY A 109 1.25 6.64 9.68
C GLY A 109 0.64 6.21 8.34
N ILE A 110 0.19 4.96 8.23
CA ILE A 110 -0.58 4.47 7.09
C ILE A 110 -2.03 4.91 7.29
N ARG A 111 -2.55 5.69 6.34
CA ARG A 111 -3.91 6.25 6.36
C ARG A 111 -4.92 5.36 5.64
N GLY A 112 -4.45 4.55 4.71
CA GLY A 112 -5.30 3.63 3.96
C GLY A 112 -4.49 2.47 3.39
N PHE A 113 -5.21 1.42 2.99
CA PHE A 113 -4.60 0.23 2.40
C PHE A 113 -5.58 -0.48 1.47
N ALA A 114 -5.05 -1.22 0.49
CA ALA A 114 -5.83 -2.14 -0.33
C ALA A 114 -5.65 -3.56 0.22
N ASP A 115 -6.76 -4.28 0.45
CA ASP A 115 -6.75 -5.65 0.97
C ASP A 115 -7.50 -6.59 0.04
N PHE A 116 -6.82 -7.67 -0.37
CA PHE A 116 -7.41 -8.74 -1.15
C PHE A 116 -8.08 -9.72 -0.20
N ARG A 117 -9.41 -9.61 -0.10
CA ARG A 117 -10.14 -10.24 0.99
C ARG A 117 -10.75 -11.58 0.61
N GLU A 118 -10.20 -12.63 1.21
CA GLU A 118 -10.71 -14.00 1.15
C GLU A 118 -11.99 -14.18 2.00
N GLY A 119 -12.68 -15.30 1.81
CA GLY A 119 -13.84 -15.72 2.61
C GLY A 119 -15.16 -15.06 2.19
N GLY A 120 -15.26 -14.61 0.96
CA GLY A 120 -16.49 -14.11 0.35
C GLY A 120 -17.12 -12.93 1.11
N ILE A 121 -18.46 -12.85 1.10
CA ILE A 121 -19.21 -11.82 1.81
C ILE A 121 -18.90 -11.78 3.32
N PRO A 122 -18.80 -12.91 4.05
CA PRO A 122 -18.40 -12.90 5.46
C PRO A 122 -17.01 -12.28 5.68
N GLY A 123 -16.03 -12.57 4.83
CA GLY A 123 -14.68 -12.02 4.91
C GLY A 123 -14.67 -10.50 4.74
N VAL A 124 -15.42 -9.99 3.75
CA VAL A 124 -15.58 -8.53 3.52
C VAL A 124 -16.22 -7.84 4.73
N ARG A 125 -17.28 -8.42 5.29
CA ARG A 125 -17.94 -7.90 6.48
C ARG A 125 -17.03 -7.91 7.71
N ALA A 126 -16.24 -8.98 7.89
CA ALA A 126 -15.29 -9.10 8.99
C ALA A 126 -14.23 -7.98 8.93
N LEU A 127 -13.67 -7.70 7.75
CA LEU A 127 -12.71 -6.60 7.57
C LEU A 127 -13.36 -5.24 7.80
N SER A 128 -14.56 -5.00 7.27
CA SER A 128 -15.31 -3.76 7.50
C SER A 128 -15.57 -3.53 8.99
N LYS A 129 -15.92 -4.59 9.74
CA LYS A 129 -16.08 -4.54 11.20
C LYS A 129 -14.75 -4.24 11.90
N ALA A 130 -13.67 -4.87 11.49
CA ALA A 130 -12.34 -4.64 12.05
C ALA A 130 -11.85 -3.19 11.87
N ALA A 131 -12.13 -2.57 10.73
CA ALA A 131 -11.74 -1.19 10.41
C ALA A 131 -12.64 -0.13 11.05
N SER A 132 -13.83 -0.50 11.53
CA SER A 132 -14.81 0.46 12.05
C SER A 132 -14.24 1.30 13.20
N GLY A 133 -14.34 2.64 13.08
CA GLY A 133 -13.85 3.60 14.09
C GLY A 133 -12.33 3.81 14.11
N LEU A 134 -11.58 3.22 13.18
CA LEU A 134 -10.17 3.51 12.95
C LEU A 134 -10.03 4.55 11.82
N SER A 135 -8.93 5.29 11.83
CA SER A 135 -8.65 6.30 10.79
C SER A 135 -7.87 5.74 9.59
N CYS A 136 -7.42 4.49 9.66
CA CYS A 136 -6.79 3.79 8.55
C CYS A 136 -7.86 2.96 7.81
N HIS A 137 -8.21 3.38 6.59
CA HIS A 137 -9.36 2.84 5.85
C HIS A 137 -8.95 1.84 4.77
N PRO A 138 -9.67 0.68 4.67
CA PRO A 138 -9.43 -0.30 3.63
C PRO A 138 -10.12 0.06 2.31
N VAL A 139 -9.42 -0.14 1.20
CA VAL A 139 -9.99 -0.44 -0.11
C VAL A 139 -10.11 -1.96 -0.19
N ILE A 140 -11.30 -2.49 0.01
CA ILE A 140 -11.52 -3.94 0.07
C ILE A 140 -11.74 -4.46 -1.34
N LEU A 141 -10.93 -5.44 -1.75
CA LEU A 141 -11.01 -6.14 -3.02
C LEU A 141 -11.40 -7.58 -2.71
N GLY A 142 -12.70 -7.86 -2.80
CA GLY A 142 -13.27 -9.16 -2.44
C GLY A 142 -13.01 -10.23 -3.48
N ARG A 143 -13.20 -11.49 -3.08
CA ARG A 143 -13.23 -12.67 -3.95
C ARG A 143 -14.27 -13.66 -3.42
N GLU A 144 -14.50 -14.76 -4.15
CA GLU A 144 -15.37 -15.85 -3.70
C GLU A 144 -16.82 -15.39 -3.41
N GLY A 145 -17.36 -14.49 -4.24
CA GLY A 145 -18.68 -13.89 -4.09
C GLY A 145 -18.73 -12.61 -3.25
N GLY A 146 -17.57 -12.14 -2.75
CA GLY A 146 -17.45 -10.88 -2.00
C GLY A 146 -17.27 -9.63 -2.86
N GLU A 147 -17.02 -9.77 -4.17
CA GLU A 147 -16.63 -8.70 -5.09
C GLU A 147 -17.67 -7.58 -5.15
N LEU A 148 -18.95 -7.95 -5.21
CA LEU A 148 -20.04 -7.00 -5.40
C LEU A 148 -20.44 -6.25 -4.11
N VAL A 149 -20.06 -6.74 -2.95
CA VAL A 149 -20.26 -6.04 -1.67
C VAL A 149 -19.01 -5.27 -1.21
N ALA A 150 -17.89 -5.47 -1.89
CA ALA A 150 -16.61 -4.78 -1.68
C ALA A 150 -16.43 -3.59 -2.63
N HIS A 151 -15.26 -2.95 -2.65
CA HIS A 151 -14.90 -1.89 -3.61
C HIS A 151 -14.58 -2.45 -5.00
N GLY A 152 -14.30 -3.75 -5.09
CA GLY A 152 -13.99 -4.43 -6.33
C GLY A 152 -13.59 -5.88 -6.11
N ALA A 153 -12.99 -6.49 -7.15
CA ALA A 153 -12.47 -7.84 -7.13
C ALA A 153 -10.96 -7.86 -6.94
N GLY A 154 -10.47 -8.76 -6.07
CA GLY A 154 -9.06 -9.06 -5.86
C GLY A 154 -8.73 -10.48 -6.30
N ILE A 155 -8.25 -10.65 -7.52
CA ILE A 155 -8.04 -11.96 -8.16
C ILE A 155 -6.65 -12.50 -7.83
N SER A 156 -6.58 -13.77 -7.42
CA SER A 156 -5.31 -14.44 -7.05
C SER A 156 -4.41 -14.72 -8.26
N SER A 157 -4.97 -15.12 -9.38
CA SER A 157 -4.32 -15.25 -10.67
C SER A 157 -5.37 -15.40 -11.76
N ALA A 158 -5.16 -14.77 -12.90
CA ALA A 158 -6.08 -14.89 -14.03
C ALA A 158 -6.17 -16.34 -14.58
N ARG A 159 -5.15 -17.15 -14.33
CA ARG A 159 -5.10 -18.56 -14.80
C ARG A 159 -5.75 -19.57 -13.86
N ASP A 160 -5.96 -19.18 -12.58
CA ASP A 160 -6.34 -20.13 -11.53
C ASP A 160 -7.81 -19.99 -11.08
N VAL A 161 -8.52 -18.96 -11.57
CA VAL A 161 -9.91 -18.71 -11.18
C VAL A 161 -10.87 -19.18 -12.27
N PRO A 162 -11.56 -20.32 -12.06
CA PRO A 162 -12.55 -20.82 -13.03
C PRO A 162 -13.69 -19.80 -13.24
N GLY A 163 -14.06 -19.54 -14.50
CA GLY A 163 -15.15 -18.63 -14.83
C GLY A 163 -14.85 -17.15 -14.53
N LEU A 164 -13.58 -16.77 -14.52
CA LEU A 164 -13.15 -15.39 -14.24
C LEU A 164 -13.83 -14.36 -15.15
N GLU A 165 -14.11 -14.71 -16.41
CA GLU A 165 -14.82 -13.84 -17.37
C GLU A 165 -16.18 -13.38 -16.83
N ALA A 166 -16.94 -14.28 -16.20
CA ALA A 166 -18.24 -13.97 -15.62
C ALA A 166 -18.10 -13.04 -14.41
N VAL A 167 -17.12 -13.29 -13.53
CA VAL A 167 -16.82 -12.43 -12.38
C VAL A 167 -16.44 -11.03 -12.85
N VAL A 168 -15.54 -10.94 -13.84
CA VAL A 168 -15.09 -9.65 -14.39
C VAL A 168 -16.26 -8.89 -15.03
N ALA A 169 -17.14 -9.57 -15.78
CA ALA A 169 -18.30 -8.96 -16.40
C ALA A 169 -19.24 -8.32 -15.34
N GLU A 170 -19.50 -9.02 -14.23
CA GLU A 170 -20.35 -8.48 -13.16
C GLU A 170 -19.65 -7.32 -12.40
N VAL A 171 -18.36 -7.42 -12.14
CA VAL A 171 -17.56 -6.35 -11.51
C VAL A 171 -17.55 -5.09 -12.37
N ARG A 172 -17.32 -5.23 -13.69
CA ARG A 172 -17.36 -4.12 -14.65
C ARG A 172 -18.74 -3.50 -14.78
N LYS A 173 -19.79 -4.31 -14.88
CA LYS A 173 -21.18 -3.85 -14.89
C LYS A 173 -21.54 -3.06 -13.64
N ALA A 174 -21.00 -3.42 -12.50
CA ALA A 174 -21.18 -2.69 -11.24
C ALA A 174 -20.28 -1.43 -11.12
N GLY A 175 -19.44 -1.12 -12.10
CA GLY A 175 -18.50 0.01 -12.07
C GLY A 175 -17.43 -0.12 -10.98
N LYS A 176 -17.06 -1.37 -10.64
CA LYS A 176 -16.12 -1.66 -9.56
C LYS A 176 -14.72 -1.99 -10.07
N MET A 177 -13.73 -1.85 -9.19
CA MET A 177 -12.32 -2.07 -9.46
C MET A 177 -12.02 -3.57 -9.70
N LEU A 178 -11.12 -3.86 -10.64
CA LEU A 178 -10.53 -5.17 -10.87
C LEU A 178 -9.03 -5.11 -10.60
N ALA A 179 -8.56 -5.83 -9.59
CA ALA A 179 -7.15 -5.97 -9.29
C ALA A 179 -6.73 -7.44 -9.41
N ILE A 180 -5.57 -7.71 -10.03
CA ILE A 180 -5.13 -9.07 -10.34
C ILE A 180 -3.67 -9.25 -9.93
N HIS A 181 -3.34 -10.35 -9.22
CA HIS A 181 -1.96 -10.81 -9.06
C HIS A 181 -1.44 -11.32 -10.41
N ALA A 182 -0.26 -10.90 -10.78
CA ALA A 182 0.34 -11.23 -12.06
C ALA A 182 1.86 -11.33 -11.97
N GLY A 183 2.43 -12.32 -12.64
CA GLY A 183 3.87 -12.45 -12.77
C GLY A 183 4.61 -12.83 -11.48
N GLU A 184 3.96 -13.52 -10.54
CA GLU A 184 4.65 -14.17 -9.43
C GLU A 184 5.36 -15.44 -9.86
N ARG A 185 4.75 -16.21 -10.75
CA ARG A 185 5.29 -17.48 -11.24
C ARG A 185 6.12 -17.32 -12.50
N ASP A 186 5.56 -16.66 -13.49
CA ASP A 186 6.16 -16.53 -14.82
C ASP A 186 5.54 -15.35 -15.61
N PRO A 187 6.14 -14.95 -16.77
CA PRO A 187 5.60 -13.88 -17.60
C PRO A 187 4.20 -14.15 -18.19
N GLY A 188 3.85 -15.43 -18.46
CA GLY A 188 2.54 -15.77 -19.03
C GLY A 188 1.37 -15.44 -18.09
N ASP A 189 1.64 -15.32 -16.80
CA ASP A 189 0.66 -14.85 -15.81
C ASP A 189 0.30 -13.37 -16.01
N VAL A 190 1.28 -12.57 -16.46
CA VAL A 190 1.06 -11.15 -16.80
C VAL A 190 0.18 -11.05 -18.06
N ASP A 191 0.49 -11.83 -19.11
CA ASP A 191 -0.31 -11.81 -20.35
C ASP A 191 -1.76 -12.21 -20.08
N ALA A 192 -1.98 -13.24 -19.26
CA ALA A 192 -3.32 -13.67 -18.88
C ALA A 192 -4.09 -12.56 -18.13
N ALA A 193 -3.43 -11.87 -17.19
CA ALA A 193 -4.05 -10.78 -16.44
C ALA A 193 -4.43 -9.59 -17.33
N LEU A 194 -3.57 -9.23 -18.28
CA LEU A 194 -3.80 -8.10 -19.19
C LEU A 194 -5.01 -8.29 -20.11
N THR A 195 -5.41 -9.54 -20.42
CA THR A 195 -6.62 -9.81 -21.22
C THR A 195 -7.90 -9.26 -20.58
N PHE A 196 -7.89 -9.03 -19.25
CA PHE A 196 -9.03 -8.53 -18.50
C PHE A 196 -8.99 -7.02 -18.26
N ALA A 197 -8.01 -6.29 -18.81
CA ALA A 197 -7.81 -4.86 -18.62
C ALA A 197 -7.94 -4.42 -17.14
N PRO A 198 -7.06 -4.91 -16.22
CA PRO A 198 -7.18 -4.64 -14.80
C PRO A 198 -6.92 -3.17 -14.44
N ASP A 199 -7.53 -2.70 -13.36
CA ASP A 199 -7.29 -1.36 -12.81
C ASP A 199 -6.04 -1.30 -11.92
N LEU A 200 -5.56 -2.48 -11.48
CA LEU A 200 -4.36 -2.65 -10.66
C LEU A 200 -3.76 -4.03 -10.91
N LEU A 201 -2.46 -4.07 -11.17
CA LEU A 201 -1.67 -5.31 -11.14
C LEU A 201 -0.88 -5.40 -9.84
N VAL A 202 -0.67 -6.61 -9.34
CA VAL A 202 0.16 -6.85 -8.16
C VAL A 202 1.37 -7.70 -8.56
N HIS A 203 2.51 -7.41 -7.97
CA HIS A 203 3.84 -8.03 -8.16
C HIS A 203 4.51 -7.72 -9.49
N CYS A 204 4.09 -8.27 -10.61
CA CYS A 204 4.79 -8.23 -11.90
C CYS A 204 6.29 -8.59 -11.79
N THR A 205 6.63 -9.51 -10.86
CA THR A 205 8.02 -9.88 -10.52
C THR A 205 8.76 -10.45 -11.71
N HIS A 206 8.08 -11.25 -12.53
CA HIS A 206 8.64 -11.91 -13.71
C HIS A 206 8.19 -11.26 -15.04
N ALA A 207 7.61 -10.05 -15.00
CA ALA A 207 7.22 -9.34 -16.20
C ALA A 207 8.41 -9.10 -17.15
N THR A 208 8.16 -9.24 -18.44
CA THR A 208 9.12 -8.89 -19.50
C THR A 208 9.09 -7.39 -19.78
N ARG A 209 10.14 -6.88 -20.44
CA ARG A 209 10.22 -5.49 -20.87
C ARG A 209 9.05 -5.07 -21.77
N GLU A 210 8.61 -5.97 -22.65
CA GLU A 210 7.50 -5.72 -23.58
C GLU A 210 6.17 -5.59 -22.81
N GLN A 211 5.91 -6.50 -21.87
CA GLN A 211 4.74 -6.43 -21.00
C GLN A 211 4.75 -5.14 -20.16
N LEU A 212 5.88 -4.78 -19.56
CA LEU A 212 6.00 -3.54 -18.78
C LEU A 212 5.73 -2.30 -19.63
N ARG A 213 6.16 -2.28 -20.92
CA ARG A 213 5.84 -1.18 -21.82
C ARG A 213 4.35 -1.11 -22.08
N GLY A 214 3.68 -2.22 -22.39
CA GLY A 214 2.22 -2.26 -22.55
C GLY A 214 1.48 -1.78 -21.31
N ILE A 215 1.87 -2.23 -20.11
CA ILE A 215 1.32 -1.79 -18.83
C ILE A 215 1.47 -0.28 -18.63
N SER A 216 2.64 0.27 -18.99
CA SER A 216 2.90 1.70 -18.90
C SER A 216 2.06 2.50 -19.90
N ASP A 217 1.97 2.04 -21.16
CA ASP A 217 1.19 2.68 -22.23
C ASP A 217 -0.31 2.73 -21.88
N GLU A 218 -0.83 1.71 -21.20
CA GLU A 218 -2.21 1.65 -20.70
C GLU A 218 -2.39 2.39 -19.37
N GLY A 219 -1.31 2.82 -18.72
CA GLY A 219 -1.33 3.54 -17.44
C GLY A 219 -1.77 2.71 -16.26
N ILE A 220 -1.69 1.37 -16.34
CA ILE A 220 -2.10 0.46 -15.26
C ILE A 220 -1.07 0.53 -14.14
N PRO A 221 -1.46 0.83 -12.89
CA PRO A 221 -0.53 0.84 -11.75
C PRO A 221 -0.12 -0.58 -11.35
N ILE A 222 1.10 -0.70 -10.81
CA ILE A 222 1.66 -1.95 -10.31
C ILE A 222 1.96 -1.81 -8.82
N ALA A 223 1.31 -2.58 -7.96
CA ALA A 223 1.66 -2.72 -6.54
C ALA A 223 2.78 -3.75 -6.38
N VAL A 224 3.95 -3.31 -5.96
CA VAL A 224 5.11 -4.18 -5.74
C VAL A 224 5.28 -4.47 -4.24
N CYS A 225 5.63 -5.72 -3.90
CA CYS A 225 5.77 -6.21 -2.53
C CYS A 225 7.13 -6.92 -2.32
N PRO A 226 8.25 -6.20 -2.42
CA PRO A 226 9.56 -6.81 -2.51
C PRO A 226 9.94 -7.68 -1.30
N ARG A 227 9.62 -7.29 -0.05
CA ARG A 227 9.94 -8.13 1.12
C ARG A 227 9.20 -9.46 1.10
N SER A 228 7.91 -9.44 0.74
CA SER A 228 7.10 -10.66 0.59
C SER A 228 7.70 -11.57 -0.47
N ASN A 229 8.02 -11.03 -1.64
CA ASN A 229 8.63 -11.80 -2.74
C ASN A 229 9.95 -12.47 -2.32
N TRP A 230 10.76 -11.82 -1.49
CA TRP A 230 12.01 -12.40 -0.97
C TRP A 230 11.75 -13.50 0.06
N ILE A 231 10.83 -13.30 0.99
CA ILE A 231 10.53 -14.27 2.05
C ILE A 231 9.92 -15.55 1.48
N PHE A 232 9.04 -15.41 0.49
CA PHE A 232 8.40 -16.57 -0.17
C PHE A 232 9.24 -17.20 -1.29
N GLY A 233 10.44 -16.69 -1.55
CA GLY A 233 11.30 -17.23 -2.60
C GLY A 233 10.80 -16.99 -4.02
N VAL A 234 9.87 -16.05 -4.23
CA VAL A 234 9.44 -15.61 -5.56
C VAL A 234 10.62 -14.98 -6.31
N THR A 235 11.56 -14.41 -5.57
CA THR A 235 12.85 -13.95 -6.08
C THR A 235 13.95 -14.11 -5.03
N ASP A 236 15.17 -14.32 -5.50
CA ASP A 236 16.43 -14.30 -4.74
C ASP A 236 17.38 -13.22 -5.27
N SER A 237 16.91 -12.35 -6.14
CA SER A 237 17.72 -11.39 -6.88
C SER A 237 17.18 -9.97 -6.82
N ALA A 238 18.06 -8.99 -6.60
CA ALA A 238 17.76 -7.56 -6.72
C ALA A 238 17.37 -7.11 -8.15
N ARG A 239 17.39 -8.02 -9.13
CA ARG A 239 16.90 -7.77 -10.49
C ARG A 239 15.41 -8.05 -10.64
N ARG A 240 14.77 -8.65 -9.61
CA ARG A 240 13.36 -9.02 -9.61
C ARG A 240 12.69 -8.58 -8.30
N PRO A 241 11.51 -7.94 -8.33
CA PRO A 241 10.88 -7.40 -9.54
C PRO A 241 11.79 -6.39 -10.25
N PRO A 242 11.64 -6.16 -11.57
CA PRO A 242 12.55 -5.32 -12.36
C PRO A 242 12.24 -3.81 -12.13
N LEU A 243 12.35 -3.33 -10.88
CA LEU A 243 11.90 -2.00 -10.47
C LEU A 243 12.55 -0.85 -11.24
N ARG A 244 13.86 -0.97 -11.55
CA ARG A 244 14.56 0.05 -12.36
C ARG A 244 13.96 0.14 -13.75
N GLU A 245 13.73 -1.00 -14.39
CA GLU A 245 13.14 -1.08 -15.71
C GLU A 245 11.70 -0.57 -15.73
N MET A 246 10.89 -0.89 -14.69
CA MET A 246 9.54 -0.35 -14.51
C MET A 246 9.57 1.19 -14.48
N ILE A 247 10.52 1.79 -13.72
CA ILE A 247 10.69 3.25 -13.63
C ILE A 247 11.14 3.84 -14.96
N ASP A 248 12.14 3.24 -15.61
CA ASP A 248 12.69 3.71 -16.88
C ASP A 248 11.64 3.69 -18.01
N LEU A 249 10.68 2.77 -17.93
CA LEU A 249 9.55 2.66 -18.87
C LEU A 249 8.35 3.55 -18.49
N GLY A 250 8.38 4.23 -17.34
CA GLY A 250 7.31 5.11 -16.91
C GLY A 250 6.14 4.39 -16.22
N CYS A 251 6.30 3.14 -15.79
CA CYS A 251 5.26 2.43 -15.04
C CYS A 251 4.91 3.16 -13.73
N ARG A 252 3.64 3.21 -13.40
CA ARG A 252 3.14 3.74 -12.13
C ARG A 252 3.33 2.69 -11.03
N ILE A 253 4.39 2.85 -10.22
CA ILE A 253 4.70 1.92 -9.13
C ILE A 253 4.01 2.38 -7.85
N LEU A 254 3.36 1.44 -7.16
CA LEU A 254 2.82 1.56 -5.82
C LEU A 254 3.54 0.56 -4.91
N ILE A 255 3.62 0.84 -3.60
CA ILE A 255 4.22 -0.07 -2.64
C ILE A 255 3.14 -0.75 -1.80
N GLY A 256 3.19 -2.08 -1.77
CA GLY A 256 2.42 -2.95 -0.89
C GLY A 256 3.31 -3.80 0.00
N THR A 257 2.73 -4.48 0.98
CA THR A 257 3.45 -5.38 1.89
C THR A 257 3.03 -6.84 1.76
N ASP A 258 1.88 -7.10 1.13
CA ASP A 258 1.33 -8.41 0.87
C ASP A 258 0.97 -9.19 2.17
N ASN A 259 1.36 -10.44 2.30
CA ASN A 259 0.96 -11.38 3.36
C ASN A 259 1.46 -10.98 4.75
N CYS A 260 0.53 -10.59 5.64
CA CYS A 260 0.87 -10.18 7.01
C CYS A 260 1.39 -11.31 7.90
N MET A 261 1.14 -12.57 7.53
CA MET A 261 1.71 -13.73 8.22
C MET A 261 3.23 -13.80 8.11
N ALA A 262 3.79 -13.25 7.03
CA ALA A 262 5.22 -13.29 6.72
C ALA A 262 5.91 -11.94 6.90
N VAL A 263 5.19 -10.85 6.57
CA VAL A 263 5.74 -9.50 6.51
C VAL A 263 4.87 -8.55 7.32
N GLN A 264 5.43 -7.92 8.34
CA GLN A 264 4.70 -6.85 9.02
C GLN A 264 4.32 -5.74 8.02
N PRO A 265 3.05 -5.25 7.99
CA PRO A 265 2.59 -4.24 7.07
C PRO A 265 3.07 -2.83 7.47
N ASP A 266 4.39 -2.63 7.41
CA ASP A 266 5.12 -1.42 7.76
C ASP A 266 5.84 -0.89 6.53
N LEU A 267 5.34 0.21 5.96
CA LEU A 267 5.89 0.83 4.75
C LEU A 267 7.25 1.50 4.98
N TRP A 268 7.60 1.89 6.20
CA TRP A 268 8.95 2.39 6.49
C TRP A 268 10.00 1.31 6.26
N ARG A 269 9.70 0.08 6.70
CA ARG A 269 10.56 -1.07 6.46
C ARG A 269 10.61 -1.45 4.99
N GLU A 270 9.48 -1.38 4.28
CA GLU A 270 9.42 -1.66 2.85
C GLU A 270 10.25 -0.67 2.05
N MET A 271 10.09 0.64 2.30
CA MET A 271 10.88 1.69 1.66
C MET A 271 12.39 1.51 1.91
N SER A 272 12.77 1.22 3.16
CA SER A 272 14.17 0.98 3.52
C SER A 272 14.75 -0.25 2.81
N PHE A 273 13.97 -1.32 2.70
CA PHE A 273 14.36 -2.52 1.96
C PHE A 273 14.57 -2.22 0.47
N ILE A 274 13.61 -1.54 -0.16
CA ILE A 274 13.71 -1.14 -1.57
C ILE A 274 14.94 -0.26 -1.80
N SER A 275 15.19 0.71 -0.94
CA SER A 275 16.36 1.58 -1.03
C SER A 275 17.68 0.79 -0.94
N THR A 276 17.74 -0.17 -0.02
CA THR A 276 18.96 -0.95 0.24
C THR A 276 19.24 -1.99 -0.85
N VAL A 277 18.20 -2.72 -1.26
CA VAL A 277 18.35 -3.88 -2.17
C VAL A 277 18.36 -3.43 -3.64
N TYR A 278 17.43 -2.54 -4.00
CA TYR A 278 17.26 -2.11 -5.40
C TYR A 278 17.98 -0.80 -5.73
N GLY A 279 18.36 -0.02 -4.71
CA GLY A 279 19.11 1.23 -4.87
C GLY A 279 18.36 2.29 -5.69
N LEU A 280 17.04 2.39 -5.50
CA LEU A 280 16.23 3.39 -6.16
C LEU A 280 16.37 4.76 -5.52
N ASP A 281 16.03 5.79 -6.29
CA ASP A 281 15.97 7.17 -5.80
C ASP A 281 14.93 7.33 -4.67
N PRO A 282 15.28 8.01 -3.54
CA PRO A 282 14.39 8.17 -2.40
C PRO A 282 13.07 8.87 -2.72
N ALA A 283 13.04 9.85 -3.64
CA ALA A 283 11.80 10.52 -4.01
C ALA A 283 10.85 9.56 -4.74
N THR A 284 11.39 8.72 -5.61
CA THR A 284 10.64 7.68 -6.31
C THR A 284 10.05 6.66 -5.33
N ILE A 285 10.84 6.19 -4.36
CA ILE A 285 10.36 5.24 -3.34
C ILE A 285 9.27 5.88 -2.48
N PHE A 286 9.48 7.09 -1.98
CA PHE A 286 8.52 7.74 -1.11
C PHE A 286 7.21 8.07 -1.86
N ARG A 287 7.31 8.55 -3.11
CA ARG A 287 6.15 8.77 -3.98
C ARG A 287 5.35 7.49 -4.17
N ALA A 288 5.99 6.36 -4.43
CA ALA A 288 5.32 5.06 -4.59
C ALA A 288 4.59 4.60 -3.30
N ALA A 289 5.10 4.95 -2.11
CA ALA A 289 4.45 4.67 -0.82
C ALA A 289 3.23 5.57 -0.53
N VAL A 290 3.04 6.64 -1.29
CA VAL A 290 1.90 7.57 -1.17
C VAL A 290 0.89 7.40 -2.30
N SER A 291 1.36 7.14 -3.52
CA SER A 291 0.55 7.16 -4.76
C SER A 291 -0.62 6.17 -4.76
N GLY A 292 -0.55 5.09 -3.97
CA GLY A 292 -1.66 4.15 -3.81
C GLY A 292 -2.92 4.80 -3.22
N SER A 293 -2.80 5.96 -2.57
CA SER A 293 -3.95 6.74 -2.08
C SER A 293 -4.93 7.14 -3.18
N ALA A 294 -4.50 7.21 -4.44
CA ALA A 294 -5.38 7.45 -5.57
C ALA A 294 -6.50 6.40 -5.72
N LEU A 295 -6.30 5.18 -5.19
CA LEU A 295 -7.33 4.13 -5.16
C LEU A 295 -8.53 4.48 -4.28
N THR A 296 -8.40 5.47 -3.38
CA THR A 296 -9.52 5.99 -2.56
C THR A 296 -10.28 7.13 -3.22
N GLY A 297 -9.79 7.67 -4.34
CA GLY A 297 -10.27 8.92 -4.93
C GLY A 297 -9.67 10.19 -4.31
N ASP A 298 -8.97 10.07 -3.17
CA ASP A 298 -8.40 11.18 -2.40
C ASP A 298 -6.87 11.03 -2.28
N PRO A 299 -6.07 11.60 -3.19
CA PRO A 299 -4.60 11.54 -3.09
C PRO A 299 -4.10 12.26 -1.81
N TYR A 300 -3.12 11.66 -1.13
CA TYR A 300 -2.59 12.20 0.15
C TYR A 300 -1.48 13.22 -0.02
N PHE A 301 -1.11 13.56 -1.26
CA PHE A 301 -0.11 14.59 -1.49
C PHE A 301 -0.52 15.94 -0.92
N ILE A 302 0.42 16.62 -0.25
CA ILE A 302 0.18 17.92 0.42
C ILE A 302 -0.05 18.98 -0.66
N ARG A 303 -1.28 19.46 -0.79
CA ARG A 303 -1.70 20.49 -1.74
C ARG A 303 -2.90 21.26 -1.20
N GLU A 304 -2.97 22.56 -1.46
CA GLU A 304 -4.15 23.35 -1.13
C GLU A 304 -5.40 22.79 -1.81
N GLY A 305 -6.50 22.79 -1.08
CA GLY A 305 -7.80 22.26 -1.53
C GLY A 305 -8.00 20.79 -1.27
N LEU A 306 -6.94 19.99 -1.01
CA LEU A 306 -7.05 18.56 -0.72
C LEU A 306 -7.32 18.29 0.76
N PRO A 307 -7.89 17.10 1.10
CA PRO A 307 -7.98 16.63 2.47
C PRO A 307 -6.60 16.59 3.15
N ALA A 308 -6.57 16.97 4.41
CA ALA A 308 -5.35 16.96 5.20
C ALA A 308 -5.03 15.54 5.66
N ASN A 309 -4.17 14.85 4.93
CA ASN A 309 -3.67 13.51 5.25
C ASN A 309 -2.14 13.55 5.26
N PHE A 310 -1.55 13.98 6.39
CA PHE A 310 -0.10 14.12 6.49
C PHE A 310 0.41 13.82 7.90
N LEU A 311 1.71 13.55 7.98
CA LEU A 311 2.43 13.20 9.21
C LEU A 311 3.39 14.33 9.57
N VAL A 312 3.53 14.58 10.87
CA VAL A 312 4.59 15.44 11.43
C VAL A 312 5.62 14.54 12.08
N ILE A 313 6.86 14.62 11.61
CA ILE A 313 7.99 13.81 12.03
C ILE A 313 8.99 14.72 12.73
N ASP A 314 9.30 14.43 14.00
CA ASP A 314 10.32 15.16 14.74
C ASP A 314 11.68 14.46 14.60
N PRO A 315 12.66 15.07 13.93
CA PRO A 315 14.01 14.53 13.85
C PRO A 315 14.83 14.75 15.14
N ALA A 316 14.43 15.68 16.03
CA ALA A 316 15.27 16.16 17.13
C ALA A 316 15.57 15.11 18.21
N PRO A 317 14.64 14.21 18.63
CA PRO A 317 14.92 13.21 19.66
C PRO A 317 15.85 12.07 19.21
N THR A 318 16.15 12.00 17.91
CA THR A 318 16.95 10.90 17.31
C THR A 318 18.11 11.46 16.50
N ASN A 319 18.94 10.59 15.91
CA ASN A 319 20.02 11.03 15.02
C ASN A 319 19.53 11.56 13.65
N LEU A 320 18.24 11.60 13.41
CA LEU A 320 17.68 12.15 12.16
C LEU A 320 17.98 13.64 11.99
N TRP A 321 18.19 14.40 13.09
CA TRP A 321 18.56 15.81 13.03
C TRP A 321 19.91 16.05 12.33
N LEU A 322 20.74 15.03 12.18
CA LEU A 322 22.01 15.07 11.43
C LEU A 322 21.81 14.98 9.91
N SER A 323 20.58 14.78 9.47
CA SER A 323 20.25 14.59 8.05
C SER A 323 20.69 15.76 7.19
N ARG A 324 21.36 15.45 6.08
CA ARG A 324 21.68 16.39 4.99
C ARG A 324 20.69 16.29 3.83
N ASP A 325 20.00 15.16 3.76
CA ASP A 325 18.93 14.87 2.80
C ASP A 325 17.75 14.25 3.58
N PRO A 326 16.78 15.07 4.01
CA PRO A 326 15.65 14.61 4.80
C PRO A 326 14.82 13.52 4.11
N LEU A 327 14.63 13.58 2.78
CA LEU A 327 13.83 12.60 2.06
C LEU A 327 14.53 11.23 2.04
N LYS A 328 15.82 11.20 1.77
CA LYS A 328 16.63 9.98 1.88
C LYS A 328 16.62 9.42 3.29
N THR A 329 16.71 10.29 4.30
CA THR A 329 16.68 9.89 5.70
C THR A 329 15.32 9.31 6.07
N LEU A 330 14.21 9.90 5.60
CA LEU A 330 12.86 9.34 5.78
C LEU A 330 12.78 7.92 5.23
N VAL A 331 13.17 7.72 3.98
CA VAL A 331 13.12 6.42 3.31
C VAL A 331 13.99 5.35 4.00
N THR A 332 15.16 5.72 4.49
CA THR A 332 16.15 4.74 4.97
C THR A 332 16.19 4.55 6.48
N ARG A 333 15.67 5.49 7.28
CA ARG A 333 15.92 5.55 8.73
C ARG A 333 14.71 5.90 9.57
N ALA A 334 13.68 6.54 9.02
CA ALA A 334 12.50 6.90 9.79
C ALA A 334 11.62 5.69 10.08
N GLY A 335 10.78 5.82 11.08
CA GLY A 335 9.80 4.81 11.49
C GLY A 335 8.69 5.45 12.30
N SER A 336 7.74 4.62 12.77
CA SER A 336 6.59 5.05 13.56
C SER A 336 6.96 5.86 14.81
N SER A 337 8.09 5.55 15.45
CA SER A 337 8.58 6.25 16.64
C SER A 337 8.99 7.71 16.39
N ASN A 338 9.15 8.12 15.14
CA ASN A 338 9.48 9.50 14.78
C ASN A 338 8.23 10.36 14.52
N ILE A 339 7.05 9.75 14.42
CA ILE A 339 5.78 10.43 14.17
C ILE A 339 5.29 11.05 15.48
N VAL A 340 5.25 12.39 15.54
CA VAL A 340 4.76 13.12 16.72
C VAL A 340 3.34 13.62 16.56
N LYS A 341 2.83 13.68 15.32
CA LYS A 341 1.45 14.07 15.04
C LYS A 341 1.00 13.48 13.70
N LYS A 342 -0.25 13.07 13.68
CA LYS A 342 -0.98 12.68 12.46
C LYS A 342 -2.09 13.71 12.26
N VAL A 343 -2.13 14.35 11.11
CA VAL A 343 -3.20 15.27 10.69
C VAL A 343 -3.99 14.52 9.64
N ILE A 344 -5.20 14.14 10.02
CA ILE A 344 -6.04 13.21 9.24
C ILE A 344 -7.40 13.88 9.05
N SER A 345 -7.84 13.97 7.80
CA SER A 345 -9.21 14.39 7.47
C SER A 345 -10.22 13.37 8.05
N SER A 346 -11.30 13.85 8.62
CA SER A 346 -12.41 13.03 9.12
C SER A 346 -13.23 12.44 7.98
#